data_5b64828be0de09ff0201b5fa0bc4191a
#
_entry.id   5b64828be0de09ff0201b5fa0bc4191a
#
_cell.length_a   1.000
_cell.length_b   1.000
_cell.length_c   1.000
_cell.angle_alpha   90.00
_cell.angle_beta   90.00
_cell.angle_gamma   90.00
#
_symmetry.space_group_name_H-M   'P 1'
#
loop_
_entity.id
_entity.type
_entity.pdbx_description
1 polymer ?
#
loop_
_entity_poly.entity_id
_entity_poly.type
_entity_poly.pdbx_seq_one_letter_code
_entity_poly.pdbx_strand_id
1 'polypeptide(L)'
;MDVYTIYADHNENTDAHTFVRLMSKFMDKMVEMGRMETYRITRMKLGFRSMDLPEFRIDMEFKNMQQLDDAMTSVIRNEESIETEHVGFNHLVDVETIQHFLYRDFPDA
;
A
#
# COMPACT_ATOMS: atom_id res chain seq x y z
N MET A 1 2.42 -6.27 -15.81
CA MET A 1 2.10 -5.93 -14.41
C MET A 1 1.60 -4.51 -14.30
N ASP A 2 0.62 -4.31 -13.47
CA ASP A 2 0.17 -2.98 -13.07
C ASP A 2 0.68 -2.71 -11.65
N VAL A 3 1.19 -1.51 -11.42
CA VAL A 3 1.80 -1.13 -10.15
C VAL A 3 1.02 0.02 -9.55
N TYR A 4 0.40 -0.22 -8.40
CA TYR A 4 -0.29 0.82 -7.65
C TYR A 4 0.65 1.32 -6.56
N THR A 5 1.07 2.58 -6.68
CA THR A 5 2.05 3.20 -5.79
C THR A 5 1.35 4.20 -4.88
N ILE A 6 1.57 4.08 -3.58
CA ILE A 6 1.08 5.03 -2.59
C ILE A 6 2.28 5.66 -1.88
N TYR A 7 2.23 6.97 -1.71
CA TYR A 7 3.09 7.67 -0.76
C TYR A 7 2.23 8.07 0.43
N ALA A 8 2.74 7.85 1.64
CA ALA A 8 2.02 8.18 2.87
C ALA A 8 2.97 8.37 4.04
N ASP A 9 2.55 9.15 5.02
CA ASP A 9 3.19 9.24 6.32
C ASP A 9 2.33 8.54 7.36
N HIS A 10 2.96 8.00 8.40
CA HIS A 10 2.20 7.56 9.57
C HIS A 10 1.80 8.80 10.38
N ASN A 11 0.76 8.65 11.20
CA ASN A 11 0.35 9.74 12.08
C ASN A 11 1.16 9.74 13.39
N GLU A 12 0.85 10.67 14.28
CA GLU A 12 1.58 10.85 15.55
C GLU A 12 1.29 9.76 16.60
N ASN A 13 0.29 8.90 16.35
CA ASN A 13 -0.12 7.86 17.29
C ASN A 13 0.73 6.59 17.19
N THR A 14 1.71 6.58 16.30
CA THR A 14 2.53 5.40 16.06
C THR A 14 3.95 5.80 15.66
N ASP A 15 4.81 4.81 15.46
CA ASP A 15 6.16 4.97 14.95
C ASP A 15 6.33 4.22 13.61
N ALA A 16 7.45 4.46 12.96
CA ALA A 16 7.74 3.89 11.64
C ALA A 16 7.73 2.36 11.65
N HIS A 17 8.35 1.74 12.64
CA HIS A 17 8.44 0.28 12.70
C HIS A 17 7.07 -0.37 12.90
N THR A 18 6.27 0.17 13.80
CA THR A 18 4.92 -0.34 14.07
C THR A 18 4.03 -0.16 12.84
N PHE A 19 4.08 1.01 12.24
CA PHE A 19 3.30 1.32 11.04
C PHE A 19 3.60 0.34 9.90
N VAL A 20 4.88 0.16 9.58
CA VAL A 20 5.31 -0.73 8.49
C VAL A 20 5.01 -2.19 8.81
N ARG A 21 5.18 -2.60 10.06
CA ARG A 21 4.88 -3.97 10.48
C ARG A 21 3.40 -4.31 10.28
N LEU A 22 2.51 -3.43 10.69
CA LEU A 22 1.07 -3.66 10.55
C LEU A 22 0.61 -3.55 9.09
N MET A 23 1.20 -2.64 8.33
CA MET A 23 0.92 -2.53 6.90
C MET A 23 1.38 -3.79 6.15
N SER A 24 2.57 -4.31 6.48
CA SER A 24 3.08 -5.54 5.88
C SER A 24 2.18 -6.74 6.19
N LYS A 25 1.62 -6.78 7.39
CA LYS A 25 0.67 -7.82 7.78
C LYS A 25 -0.57 -7.84 6.88
N PHE A 26 -1.10 -6.67 6.59
CA PHE A 26 -2.23 -6.53 5.66
C PHE A 26 -1.83 -6.93 4.23
N MET A 27 -0.70 -6.43 3.75
CA MET A 27 -0.23 -6.73 2.40
C MET A 27 0.06 -8.22 2.21
N ASP A 28 0.69 -8.86 3.20
CA ASP A 28 0.95 -10.31 3.17
C ASP A 28 -0.34 -11.10 3.08
N LYS A 29 -1.38 -10.65 3.78
CA LYS A 29 -2.70 -11.28 3.72
C LYS A 29 -3.31 -11.17 2.33
N MET A 30 -3.18 -10.01 1.69
CA MET A 30 -3.67 -9.81 0.33
C MET A 30 -2.94 -10.70 -0.68
N VAL A 31 -1.63 -10.86 -0.53
CA VAL A 31 -0.83 -11.76 -1.37
C VAL A 31 -1.26 -13.22 -1.15
N GLU A 32 -1.43 -13.63 0.10
CA GLU A 32 -1.88 -14.97 0.46
C GLU A 32 -3.24 -15.31 -0.16
N MET A 33 -4.14 -14.33 -0.22
CA MET A 33 -5.48 -14.49 -0.79
C MET A 33 -5.49 -14.42 -2.33
N GLY A 34 -4.34 -14.20 -2.97
CA GLY A 34 -4.26 -14.07 -4.43
C GLY A 34 -4.79 -12.74 -4.96
N ARG A 35 -4.96 -11.74 -4.10
CA ARG A 35 -5.46 -10.41 -4.47
C ARG A 35 -4.36 -9.43 -4.86
N MET A 36 -3.11 -9.84 -4.73
CA MET A 36 -1.92 -9.04 -5.03
C MET A 36 -0.78 -10.00 -5.35
N GLU A 37 0.11 -9.65 -6.28
CA GLU A 37 1.25 -10.51 -6.59
C GLU A 37 2.39 -10.30 -5.63
N THR A 38 2.78 -9.06 -5.41
CA THR A 38 3.83 -8.71 -4.46
C THR A 38 3.71 -7.24 -4.10
N TYR A 39 4.51 -6.82 -3.13
CA TYR A 39 4.57 -5.42 -2.71
C TYR A 39 5.97 -5.10 -2.20
N ARG A 40 6.28 -3.82 -2.11
CA ARG A 40 7.51 -3.34 -1.54
C ARG A 40 7.26 -2.04 -0.79
N ILE A 41 7.79 -1.93 0.42
CA ILE A 41 7.71 -0.71 1.22
C ILE A 41 9.11 -0.13 1.33
N THR A 42 9.26 1.13 0.93
CA THR A 42 10.52 1.85 1.05
C THR A 42 10.32 3.14 1.82
N ARG A 43 11.38 3.62 2.42
CA ARG A 43 11.40 4.88 3.17
C ARG A 43 12.38 5.83 2.51
N MET A 44 12.00 7.09 2.39
CA MET A 44 12.90 8.13 1.87
C MET A 44 14.21 8.11 2.66
N LYS A 45 15.33 8.15 1.92
CA LYS A 45 16.66 8.12 2.53
C LYS A 45 17.33 9.48 2.41
N LEU A 46 17.88 9.96 3.52
CA LEU A 46 18.67 11.18 3.58
C LEU A 46 17.95 12.45 3.08
N GLY A 47 16.64 12.41 3.03
CA GLY A 47 15.85 13.54 2.53
C GLY A 47 15.94 13.77 1.02
N PHE A 48 16.44 12.80 0.25
CA PHE A 48 16.56 12.95 -1.20
C PHE A 48 15.20 12.82 -1.87
N ARG A 49 14.61 13.98 -2.16
CA ARG A 49 13.36 14.08 -2.92
C ARG A 49 13.32 15.44 -3.62
N SER A 50 12.81 15.44 -4.85
CA SER A 50 12.72 16.65 -5.67
C SER A 50 11.46 17.46 -5.39
N MET A 51 10.51 16.87 -4.71
CA MET A 51 9.25 17.51 -4.34
C MET A 51 8.81 17.00 -2.98
N ASP A 52 7.81 17.64 -2.40
CA ASP A 52 7.35 17.33 -1.06
C ASP A 52 6.43 16.10 -1.06
N LEU A 53 7.04 14.92 -1.21
CA LEU A 53 6.34 13.64 -1.09
C LEU A 53 6.46 13.09 0.33
N PRO A 54 5.46 12.33 0.79
CA PRO A 54 5.55 11.64 2.08
C PRO A 54 6.73 10.68 2.16
N GLU A 55 7.05 10.30 3.38
CA GLU A 55 8.28 9.56 3.68
C GLU A 55 8.26 8.10 3.18
N PHE A 56 7.09 7.45 3.25
CA PHE A 56 6.98 6.04 2.88
C PHE A 56 6.39 5.89 1.48
N ARG A 57 6.94 4.95 0.73
CA ARG A 57 6.45 4.56 -0.59
C ARG A 57 6.08 3.10 -0.56
N ILE A 58 4.87 2.79 -0.98
CA ILE A 58 4.35 1.44 -1.06
C ILE A 58 4.03 1.12 -2.51
N ASP A 59 4.76 0.18 -3.10
CA ASP A 59 4.51 -0.31 -4.46
C ASP A 59 3.79 -1.65 -4.35
N MET A 60 2.61 -1.73 -4.94
CA MET A 60 1.78 -2.94 -4.95
C MET A 60 1.63 -3.42 -6.38
N GLU A 61 2.05 -4.65 -6.67
CA GLU A 61 2.02 -5.20 -8.01
C GLU A 61 0.85 -6.15 -8.21
N PHE A 62 0.14 -5.94 -9.32
CA PHE A 62 -1.02 -6.74 -9.73
C PHE A 62 -0.79 -7.27 -11.14
N LYS A 63 -1.29 -8.47 -11.44
CA LYS A 63 -1.19 -9.07 -12.77
C LYS A 63 -1.86 -8.22 -13.83
N ASN A 64 -3.02 -7.66 -13.48
CA ASN A 64 -3.88 -6.91 -14.39
C ASN A 64 -4.86 -6.07 -13.57
N MET A 65 -5.67 -5.29 -14.28
CA MET A 65 -6.66 -4.42 -13.65
C MET A 65 -7.76 -5.19 -12.93
N GLN A 66 -8.08 -6.41 -13.38
CA GLN A 66 -9.09 -7.22 -12.70
C GLN A 66 -8.65 -7.61 -11.29
N GLN A 67 -7.39 -8.01 -11.13
CA GLN A 67 -6.86 -8.35 -9.81
C GLN A 67 -6.85 -7.12 -8.90
N LEU A 68 -6.46 -5.96 -9.43
CA LEU A 68 -6.51 -4.70 -8.69
C LEU A 68 -7.94 -4.37 -8.25
N ASP A 69 -8.90 -4.49 -9.16
CA ASP A 69 -10.31 -4.23 -8.87
C ASP A 69 -10.84 -5.16 -7.79
N ASP A 70 -10.50 -6.44 -7.86
CA ASP A 70 -10.89 -7.44 -6.85
C ASP A 70 -10.31 -7.07 -5.48
N ALA A 71 -9.05 -6.63 -5.44
CA ALA A 71 -8.39 -6.20 -4.21
C ALA A 71 -9.10 -4.98 -3.60
N MET A 72 -9.37 -3.96 -4.41
CA MET A 72 -10.08 -2.75 -3.95
C MET A 72 -11.50 -3.06 -3.50
N THR A 73 -12.19 -3.94 -4.20
CA THR A 73 -13.54 -4.38 -3.82
C THR A 73 -13.53 -5.07 -2.45
N SER A 74 -12.54 -5.91 -2.18
CA SER A 74 -12.38 -6.58 -0.88
C SER A 74 -12.26 -5.57 0.26
N VAL A 75 -11.46 -4.53 0.05
CA VAL A 75 -11.27 -3.47 1.06
C VAL A 75 -12.54 -2.67 1.27
N ILE A 76 -13.19 -2.25 0.17
CA ILE A 76 -14.42 -1.44 0.22
C ILE A 76 -15.56 -2.20 0.91
N ARG A 77 -15.66 -3.50 0.66
CA ARG A 77 -16.69 -4.36 1.27
C ARG A 77 -16.37 -4.78 2.69
N ASN A 78 -15.21 -4.40 3.20
CA ASN A 78 -14.75 -4.78 4.54
C ASN A 78 -14.82 -6.31 4.74
N GLU A 79 -14.28 -7.07 3.78
CA GLU A 79 -14.27 -8.53 3.89
C GLU A 79 -13.63 -8.97 5.20
N GLU A 80 -14.30 -9.82 5.95
CA GLU A 80 -13.90 -10.25 7.29
C GLU A 80 -12.47 -10.82 7.30
N SER A 81 -12.09 -11.51 6.22
CA SER A 81 -10.77 -12.12 6.10
C SER A 81 -9.61 -11.14 6.12
N ILE A 82 -9.84 -9.85 5.79
CA ILE A 82 -8.80 -8.81 5.74
C ILE A 82 -9.10 -7.60 6.63
N GLU A 83 -10.32 -7.51 7.16
CA GLU A 83 -10.77 -6.33 7.90
C GLU A 83 -9.89 -6.02 9.10
N THR A 84 -9.53 -7.02 9.87
CA THR A 84 -8.70 -6.84 11.08
C THR A 84 -7.35 -6.23 10.74
N GLU A 85 -6.66 -6.74 9.72
CA GLU A 85 -5.36 -6.24 9.30
C GLU A 85 -5.47 -4.86 8.67
N HIS A 86 -6.51 -4.61 7.88
CA HIS A 86 -6.75 -3.31 7.25
C HIS A 86 -6.98 -2.24 8.32
N VAL A 87 -7.86 -2.48 9.26
CA VAL A 87 -8.12 -1.57 10.38
C VAL A 87 -6.88 -1.42 11.24
N GLY A 88 -6.11 -2.50 11.42
CA GLY A 88 -4.91 -2.52 12.25
C GLY A 88 -3.87 -1.47 11.86
N PHE A 89 -3.76 -1.12 10.56
CA PHE A 89 -2.82 -0.09 10.14
C PHE A 89 -3.49 1.18 9.61
N ASN A 90 -4.70 1.08 9.07
CA ASN A 90 -5.34 2.21 8.38
C ASN A 90 -5.52 3.43 9.27
N HIS A 91 -5.84 3.26 10.54
CA HIS A 91 -5.98 4.38 11.47
C HIS A 91 -4.63 4.97 11.92
N LEU A 92 -3.52 4.38 11.51
CA LEU A 92 -2.17 4.88 11.78
C LEU A 92 -1.62 5.71 10.62
N VAL A 93 -2.33 5.77 9.50
CA VAL A 93 -1.96 6.59 8.34
C VAL A 93 -2.40 8.03 8.58
N ASP A 94 -1.54 8.98 8.22
CA ASP A 94 -1.94 10.36 8.09
C ASP A 94 -2.62 10.52 6.73
N VAL A 95 -3.95 10.44 6.72
CA VAL A 95 -4.75 10.42 5.48
C VAL A 95 -4.59 11.66 4.62
N GLU A 96 -4.22 12.80 5.23
CA GLU A 96 -4.01 14.04 4.48
C GLU A 96 -2.75 14.00 3.62
N THR A 97 -1.82 13.08 3.92
CA THR A 97 -0.54 12.96 3.20
C THR A 97 -0.62 12.02 2.00
N ILE A 98 -1.67 11.22 1.88
CA ILE A 98 -1.74 10.16 0.89
C ILE A 98 -1.67 10.72 -0.54
N GLN A 99 -0.71 10.23 -1.33
CA GLN A 99 -0.58 10.46 -2.76
C GLN A 99 -0.58 9.10 -3.44
N HIS A 100 -1.30 8.95 -4.55
CA HIS A 100 -1.38 7.65 -5.21
C HIS A 100 -1.22 7.78 -6.73
N PHE A 101 -0.63 6.75 -7.32
CA PHE A 101 -0.30 6.71 -8.74
C PHE A 101 -0.48 5.28 -9.24
N LEU A 102 -0.90 5.15 -10.50
CA LEU A 102 -1.04 3.85 -11.14
C LEU A 102 -0.14 3.80 -12.36
N TYR A 103 0.75 2.82 -12.40
CA TYR A 103 1.69 2.59 -13.49
C TYR A 103 1.46 1.21 -14.09
N ARG A 104 1.90 1.03 -15.32
CA ARG A 104 2.00 -0.29 -15.93
C ARG A 104 3.40 -0.49 -16.47
N ASP A 105 3.81 -1.74 -16.64
CA ASP A 105 5.08 -2.04 -17.28
C ASP A 105 5.11 -1.51 -18.71
N PHE A 106 6.27 -1.07 -19.14
CA PHE A 106 6.47 -0.64 -20.51
C PHE A 106 7.71 -1.33 -21.10
N PRO A 107 7.64 -1.84 -22.34
CA PRO A 107 6.43 -1.87 -23.17
C PRO A 107 5.39 -2.85 -22.62
N ASP A 108 4.14 -2.59 -22.98
CA ASP A 108 3.03 -3.46 -22.60
C ASP A 108 3.28 -4.84 -23.18
N ALA A 109 3.08 -5.86 -22.33
CA ALA A 109 3.26 -7.24 -22.76
C ALA A 109 2.16 -7.66 -23.74
#